data_de1e14858bf7b300e04a632945753203
#
_entry.id   de1e14858bf7b300e04a632945753203
#
_cell.length_a   1.000
_cell.length_b   1.000
_cell.length_c   1.000
_cell.angle_alpha   90.00
_cell.angle_beta   90.00
_cell.angle_gamma   90.00
#
_symmetry.space_group_name_H-M   'P 1'
#
loop_
_entity.id
_entity.type
_entity.pdbx_description
1 polymer ?
#
loop_
_entity_poly.entity_id
_entity_poly.type
_entity_poly.pdbx_seq_one_letter_code
_entity_poly.pdbx_strand_id
1 'polypeptide(L)'
;MARHVRTRIRYDGPALAGHEMDVQDLAPALLAMAEIVQIANRKFNGDAVSIRIMVDADVEQQCFQLDLSLVQSIFDQAAVLIGHKDVATAKDIAEWIGIIGTSGLGLFGLLKRIYGGKQDEKPGVTLTTGSQSGTTIINITGDVNIQSIQVPTETAKLLVDPDVARNVKAVLKPLEREGYEDITFLHDDQPVTQIDRKTAQEIIAAPPITTEEAPSESVSNIRGFVRIKTPQYEGGARWSLLYQGKAIDAEMADKAACWVDDFQHNRVAAPPNTTLDVSMTETVKLNAQGLAIGKLSYVVHEVHGATPPPTQTGFSF
;
A
#
# COMPACT_ATOMS: atom_id res chain seq x y z
N MET A 1 -12.97 -18.57 -21.75
CA MET A 1 -13.90 -17.53 -22.29
C MET A 1 -13.29 -16.19 -21.98
N ALA A 2 -13.14 -15.33 -23.00
CA ALA A 2 -12.68 -13.96 -22.76
C ALA A 2 -13.74 -13.19 -21.98
N ARG A 3 -13.34 -12.56 -20.86
CA ARG A 3 -14.23 -11.68 -20.10
C ARG A 3 -14.10 -10.27 -20.65
N HIS A 4 -15.21 -9.65 -21.02
CA HIS A 4 -15.28 -8.30 -21.54
C HIS A 4 -15.88 -7.39 -20.49
N VAL A 5 -15.26 -6.24 -20.28
CA VAL A 5 -15.80 -5.14 -19.47
C VAL A 5 -15.86 -3.92 -20.34
N ARG A 6 -17.01 -3.29 -20.43
CA ARG A 6 -17.22 -2.06 -21.21
C ARG A 6 -17.25 -0.87 -20.29
N THR A 7 -16.66 0.22 -20.73
CA THR A 7 -16.71 1.52 -20.10
C THR A 7 -16.67 2.60 -21.19
N ARG A 8 -17.12 3.79 -20.88
CA ARG A 8 -17.14 4.90 -21.81
C ARG A 8 -16.37 6.08 -21.22
N ILE A 9 -15.58 6.73 -22.04
CA ILE A 9 -14.93 8.00 -21.71
C ILE A 9 -15.59 9.09 -22.53
N ARG A 10 -15.99 10.16 -21.84
CA ARG A 10 -16.54 11.35 -22.45
C ARG A 10 -15.74 12.57 -22.04
N TYR A 11 -15.26 13.30 -23.04
CA TYR A 11 -14.78 14.66 -22.86
C TYR A 11 -15.89 15.63 -23.26
N ASP A 12 -16.09 16.67 -22.46
CA ASP A 12 -17.13 17.67 -22.67
C ASP A 12 -16.55 19.08 -22.65
N GLY A 13 -17.25 19.99 -23.32
CA GLY A 13 -16.93 21.40 -23.39
C GLY A 13 -17.23 22.03 -24.75
N PRO A 14 -17.28 23.38 -24.82
CA PRO A 14 -17.63 24.12 -26.04
C PRO A 14 -16.74 23.79 -27.25
N ALA A 15 -15.46 23.47 -27.04
CA ALA A 15 -14.54 23.08 -28.10
C ALA A 15 -14.93 21.77 -28.80
N LEU A 16 -15.77 20.95 -28.16
CA LEU A 16 -16.21 19.65 -28.65
C LEU A 16 -17.64 19.66 -29.19
N ALA A 17 -18.26 20.85 -29.37
CA ALA A 17 -19.61 20.99 -29.89
C ALA A 17 -19.78 20.45 -31.33
N GLY A 18 -18.67 20.32 -32.06
CA GLY A 18 -18.64 19.69 -33.39
C GLY A 18 -18.46 18.18 -33.37
N HIS A 19 -18.41 17.55 -32.20
CA HIS A 19 -18.10 16.12 -32.01
C HIS A 19 -16.72 15.71 -32.55
N GLU A 20 -15.79 16.65 -32.63
CA GLU A 20 -14.42 16.44 -33.08
C GLU A 20 -13.43 16.75 -31.96
N MET A 21 -12.42 15.93 -31.83
CA MET A 21 -11.31 16.12 -30.93
C MET A 21 -9.99 15.95 -31.68
N ASP A 22 -9.02 16.82 -31.41
CA ASP A 22 -7.72 16.72 -32.05
C ASP A 22 -7.06 15.37 -31.67
N VAL A 23 -6.62 14.65 -32.69
CA VAL A 23 -5.93 13.36 -32.50
C VAL A 23 -4.66 13.48 -31.67
N GLN A 24 -4.01 14.63 -31.66
CA GLN A 24 -2.83 14.92 -30.84
C GLN A 24 -3.16 14.99 -29.34
N ASP A 25 -4.41 15.26 -28.99
CA ASP A 25 -4.90 15.22 -27.60
C ASP A 25 -5.48 13.85 -27.25
N LEU A 26 -6.27 13.30 -28.16
CA LEU A 26 -6.99 12.05 -27.96
C LEU A 26 -6.04 10.84 -27.87
N ALA A 27 -5.15 10.70 -28.85
CA ALA A 27 -4.32 9.49 -28.92
C ALA A 27 -3.39 9.32 -27.70
N PRO A 28 -2.69 10.35 -27.20
CA PRO A 28 -1.91 10.23 -25.97
C PRO A 28 -2.77 9.89 -24.74
N ALA A 29 -3.98 10.45 -24.64
CA ALA A 29 -4.89 10.17 -23.52
C ALA A 29 -5.36 8.72 -23.52
N LEU A 30 -5.71 8.16 -24.69
CA LEU A 30 -6.09 6.75 -24.83
C LEU A 30 -4.93 5.79 -24.57
N LEU A 31 -3.73 6.11 -25.07
CA LEU A 31 -2.53 5.33 -24.81
C LEU A 31 -2.19 5.34 -23.31
N ALA A 32 -2.31 6.49 -22.66
CA ALA A 32 -2.08 6.60 -21.21
C ALA A 32 -3.11 5.79 -20.40
N MET A 33 -4.38 5.79 -20.80
CA MET A 33 -5.40 4.94 -20.18
C MET A 33 -5.05 3.46 -20.34
N ALA A 34 -4.64 3.05 -21.54
CA ALA A 34 -4.21 1.68 -21.77
C ALA A 34 -3.00 1.30 -20.89
N GLU A 35 -2.03 2.21 -20.73
CA GLU A 35 -0.87 1.97 -19.89
C GLU A 35 -1.22 1.87 -18.41
N ILE A 36 -2.17 2.67 -17.88
CA ILE A 36 -2.68 2.53 -16.51
C ILE A 36 -3.21 1.12 -16.28
N VAL A 37 -4.03 0.60 -17.21
CA VAL A 37 -4.56 -0.77 -17.11
C VAL A 37 -3.44 -1.82 -17.18
N GLN A 38 -2.44 -1.62 -18.04
CA GLN A 38 -1.30 -2.53 -18.16
C GLN A 38 -0.44 -2.53 -16.89
N ILE A 39 -0.19 -1.35 -16.29
CA ILE A 39 0.54 -1.25 -15.02
C ILE A 39 -0.22 -1.98 -13.91
N ALA A 40 -1.53 -1.74 -13.80
CA ALA A 40 -2.38 -2.43 -12.83
C ALA A 40 -2.35 -3.96 -13.05
N ASN A 41 -2.50 -4.41 -14.29
CA ASN A 41 -2.45 -5.83 -14.61
C ASN A 41 -1.11 -6.47 -14.24
N ARG A 42 0.02 -5.88 -14.64
CA ARG A 42 1.36 -6.39 -14.27
C ARG A 42 1.56 -6.42 -12.76
N LYS A 43 1.10 -5.38 -12.06
CA LYS A 43 1.28 -5.25 -10.60
C LYS A 43 0.51 -6.30 -9.80
N PHE A 44 -0.68 -6.68 -10.25
CA PHE A 44 -1.57 -7.59 -9.51
C PHE A 44 -1.60 -9.01 -10.05
N ASN A 45 -1.41 -9.19 -11.35
CA ASN A 45 -1.47 -10.50 -12.01
C ASN A 45 -0.10 -11.00 -12.54
N GLY A 46 0.92 -10.12 -12.57
CA GLY A 46 2.18 -10.44 -13.25
C GLY A 46 1.95 -10.74 -14.73
N ASP A 47 2.66 -11.77 -15.24
CA ASP A 47 2.55 -12.22 -16.64
C ASP A 47 1.48 -13.30 -16.86
N ALA A 48 0.71 -13.63 -15.82
CA ALA A 48 -0.27 -14.72 -15.89
C ALA A 48 -1.52 -14.36 -16.70
N VAL A 49 -1.82 -13.07 -16.82
CA VAL A 49 -3.02 -12.54 -17.47
C VAL A 49 -2.63 -11.42 -18.41
N SER A 50 -3.22 -11.39 -19.59
CA SER A 50 -3.15 -10.24 -20.51
C SER A 50 -4.50 -9.52 -20.53
N ILE A 51 -4.49 -8.22 -20.36
CA ILE A 51 -5.67 -7.36 -20.53
C ILE A 51 -5.36 -6.36 -21.64
N ARG A 52 -6.21 -6.30 -22.65
CA ARG A 52 -6.11 -5.34 -23.75
C ARG A 52 -7.29 -4.38 -23.69
N ILE A 53 -7.02 -3.12 -23.96
CA ILE A 53 -8.06 -2.12 -24.20
C ILE A 53 -8.32 -2.07 -25.70
N MET A 54 -9.58 -2.20 -26.06
CA MET A 54 -10.07 -2.04 -27.42
C MET A 54 -10.94 -0.80 -27.45
N VAL A 55 -10.80 0.00 -28.49
CA VAL A 55 -11.71 1.12 -28.76
C VAL A 55 -12.82 0.61 -29.66
N ASP A 56 -14.07 0.79 -29.26
CA ASP A 56 -15.22 0.43 -30.09
C ASP A 56 -15.53 1.59 -31.05
N ALA A 57 -15.77 1.27 -32.29
CA ALA A 57 -15.90 2.27 -33.38
C ALA A 57 -17.31 2.84 -33.51
N ASP A 58 -18.28 2.42 -32.71
CA ASP A 58 -19.63 2.96 -32.73
C ASP A 58 -19.66 4.35 -32.05
N VAL A 59 -19.62 5.38 -32.87
CA VAL A 59 -19.73 6.78 -32.41
C VAL A 59 -21.20 7.18 -32.37
N GLU A 60 -21.80 7.21 -31.20
CA GLU A 60 -23.13 7.78 -31.01
C GLU A 60 -23.09 9.33 -30.99
N GLN A 61 -24.06 9.90 -31.67
CA GLN A 61 -24.17 11.36 -31.89
C GLN A 61 -24.63 12.09 -30.63
N GLN A 62 -23.79 12.78 -29.89
CA GLN A 62 -24.17 14.00 -29.11
C GLN A 62 -23.04 14.59 -28.25
N CYS A 63 -21.98 13.85 -27.93
CA CYS A 63 -20.79 14.31 -27.22
C CYS A 63 -19.58 13.59 -27.80
N PHE A 64 -18.35 14.06 -27.52
CA PHE A 64 -17.18 13.30 -27.89
C PHE A 64 -17.03 12.12 -26.89
N GLN A 65 -17.55 10.96 -27.29
CA GLN A 65 -17.59 9.73 -26.46
C GLN A 65 -16.83 8.62 -27.17
N LEU A 66 -16.15 7.81 -26.38
CA LEU A 66 -15.42 6.62 -26.84
C LEU A 66 -15.78 5.44 -25.96
N ASP A 67 -16.29 4.40 -26.59
CA ASP A 67 -16.50 3.12 -25.91
C ASP A 67 -15.20 2.34 -25.86
N LEU A 68 -14.81 1.92 -24.64
CA LEU A 68 -13.65 1.12 -24.40
C LEU A 68 -14.07 -0.26 -23.90
N SER A 69 -13.46 -1.30 -24.47
CA SER A 69 -13.65 -2.67 -24.02
C SER A 69 -12.35 -3.22 -23.45
N LEU A 70 -12.34 -3.63 -22.17
CA LEU A 70 -11.25 -4.35 -21.55
C LEU A 70 -11.45 -5.84 -21.82
N VAL A 71 -10.53 -6.45 -22.55
CA VAL A 71 -10.56 -7.86 -22.94
C VAL A 71 -9.49 -8.62 -22.20
N GLN A 72 -9.92 -9.50 -21.32
CA GLN A 72 -9.02 -10.36 -20.54
C GLN A 72 -8.78 -11.70 -21.23
N SER A 73 -7.50 -12.08 -21.34
CA SER A 73 -7.07 -13.40 -21.79
C SER A 73 -6.16 -14.00 -20.72
N ILE A 74 -6.43 -15.25 -20.33
CA ILE A 74 -5.62 -16.00 -19.38
C ILE A 74 -4.78 -16.98 -20.21
N PHE A 75 -3.47 -17.03 -19.96
CA PHE A 75 -2.61 -18.01 -20.62
C PHE A 75 -2.82 -19.40 -20.00
N ASP A 76 -3.07 -20.41 -20.83
CA ASP A 76 -3.40 -21.77 -20.37
C ASP A 76 -2.32 -22.40 -19.48
N GLN A 77 -1.05 -22.07 -19.70
CA GLN A 77 0.06 -22.53 -18.83
C GLN A 77 0.05 -21.87 -17.45
N ALA A 78 -0.45 -20.65 -17.34
CA ALA A 78 -0.57 -19.94 -16.07
C ALA A 78 -1.76 -20.46 -15.25
N ALA A 79 -2.84 -20.89 -15.90
CA ALA A 79 -4.01 -21.46 -15.21
C ALA A 79 -3.66 -22.70 -14.38
N VAL A 80 -2.66 -23.50 -14.82
CA VAL A 80 -2.17 -24.68 -14.08
C VAL A 80 -1.27 -24.30 -12.90
N LEU A 81 -0.51 -23.22 -13.01
CA LEU A 81 0.44 -22.76 -11.98
C LEU A 81 -0.26 -21.91 -10.89
N ILE A 82 -1.36 -21.25 -11.24
CA ILE A 82 -2.09 -20.34 -10.35
C ILE A 82 -3.07 -21.08 -9.42
N GLY A 83 -3.12 -22.40 -9.49
CA GLY A 83 -4.02 -23.37 -8.83
C GLY A 83 -4.79 -23.00 -7.55
N HIS A 84 -4.66 -21.79 -6.97
CA HIS A 84 -5.42 -21.23 -5.85
C HIS A 84 -5.12 -19.75 -5.56
N LYS A 85 -4.53 -18.96 -6.46
CA LYS A 85 -4.47 -17.50 -6.27
C LYS A 85 -5.61 -16.84 -7.02
N ASP A 86 -6.41 -16.05 -6.31
CA ASP A 86 -7.44 -15.21 -6.91
C ASP A 86 -6.77 -14.23 -7.87
N VAL A 87 -6.98 -14.44 -9.16
CA VAL A 87 -6.47 -13.56 -10.22
C VAL A 87 -7.41 -12.37 -10.36
N ALA A 88 -6.86 -11.15 -10.31
CA ALA A 88 -7.64 -9.96 -10.53
C ALA A 88 -8.26 -9.97 -11.94
N THR A 89 -9.55 -9.80 -12.01
CA THR A 89 -10.28 -9.76 -13.28
C THR A 89 -10.16 -8.40 -13.95
N ALA A 90 -10.46 -8.31 -15.24
CA ALA A 90 -10.56 -7.03 -15.93
C ALA A 90 -11.58 -6.09 -15.26
N LYS A 91 -12.62 -6.66 -14.63
CA LYS A 91 -13.62 -5.92 -13.85
C LYS A 91 -12.98 -5.33 -12.59
N ASP A 92 -12.25 -6.13 -11.80
CA ASP A 92 -11.61 -5.66 -10.58
C ASP A 92 -10.63 -4.51 -10.87
N ILE A 93 -9.82 -4.66 -11.92
CA ILE A 93 -8.86 -3.63 -12.35
C ILE A 93 -9.59 -2.35 -12.77
N ALA A 94 -10.68 -2.46 -13.53
CA ALA A 94 -11.47 -1.32 -13.95
C ALA A 94 -12.15 -0.61 -12.77
N GLU A 95 -12.59 -1.35 -11.75
CA GLU A 95 -13.12 -0.81 -10.49
C GLU A 95 -12.04 -0.10 -9.68
N TRP A 96 -10.84 -0.67 -9.55
CA TRP A 96 -9.73 -0.04 -8.83
C TRP A 96 -9.20 1.22 -9.52
N ILE A 97 -9.25 1.27 -10.84
CA ILE A 97 -8.95 2.49 -11.61
C ILE A 97 -10.09 3.51 -11.45
N GLY A 98 -11.32 3.07 -11.24
CA GLY A 98 -12.50 3.94 -11.08
C GLY A 98 -13.13 4.37 -12.42
N ILE A 99 -13.01 3.51 -13.44
CA ILE A 99 -13.69 3.68 -14.74
C ILE A 99 -14.98 2.88 -14.82
N ILE A 100 -15.23 1.99 -13.85
CA ILE A 100 -16.52 1.32 -13.61
C ILE A 100 -16.81 1.29 -12.10
N GLY A 101 -18.03 0.86 -11.72
CA GLY A 101 -18.48 0.78 -10.34
C GLY A 101 -19.18 2.05 -9.86
N THR A 102 -19.75 2.02 -8.65
CA THR A 102 -20.57 3.10 -8.10
C THR A 102 -19.99 3.77 -6.86
N SER A 103 -18.87 3.24 -6.32
CA SER A 103 -18.36 3.67 -5.02
C SER A 103 -17.60 5.00 -5.04
N GLY A 104 -17.13 5.46 -6.20
CA GLY A 104 -16.21 6.63 -6.29
C GLY A 104 -14.88 6.43 -5.55
N LEU A 105 -14.55 5.18 -5.16
CA LEU A 105 -13.34 4.82 -4.40
C LEU A 105 -12.21 4.28 -5.28
N GLY A 106 -12.37 4.27 -6.61
CA GLY A 106 -11.29 3.98 -7.53
C GLY A 106 -10.31 5.14 -7.68
N LEU A 107 -9.22 4.93 -8.37
CA LEU A 107 -8.11 5.89 -8.53
C LEU A 107 -8.59 7.30 -8.93
N PHE A 108 -9.38 7.41 -10.01
CA PHE A 108 -9.87 8.71 -10.47
C PHE A 108 -10.85 9.37 -9.48
N GLY A 109 -11.70 8.59 -8.82
CA GLY A 109 -12.59 9.08 -7.78
C GLY A 109 -11.84 9.61 -6.55
N LEU A 110 -10.78 8.92 -6.14
CA LEU A 110 -9.90 9.38 -5.05
C LEU A 110 -9.16 10.65 -5.43
N LEU A 111 -8.58 10.73 -6.62
CA LEU A 111 -7.90 11.93 -7.09
C LEU A 111 -8.85 13.14 -7.12
N LYS A 112 -10.09 12.95 -7.63
CA LYS A 112 -11.12 13.97 -7.54
C LYS A 112 -11.38 14.42 -6.11
N ARG A 113 -11.43 13.47 -5.16
CA ARG A 113 -11.71 13.77 -3.75
C ARG A 113 -10.54 14.47 -3.06
N ILE A 114 -9.30 14.11 -3.41
CA ILE A 114 -8.08 14.73 -2.89
C ILE A 114 -7.93 16.17 -3.39
N TYR A 115 -8.16 16.41 -4.68
CA TYR A 115 -7.85 17.68 -5.33
C TYR A 115 -9.08 18.53 -5.67
N GLY A 116 -10.30 17.97 -5.66
CA GLY A 116 -11.54 18.68 -6.04
C GLY A 116 -12.16 19.53 -4.92
N GLY A 117 -11.55 19.62 -3.75
CA GLY A 117 -12.02 20.47 -2.65
C GLY A 117 -11.59 21.92 -2.81
N LYS A 118 -12.29 22.84 -2.10
CA LYS A 118 -11.81 24.22 -1.90
C LYS A 118 -10.69 24.17 -0.87
N GLN A 119 -9.46 24.05 -1.28
CA GLN A 119 -8.29 24.06 -0.39
C GLN A 119 -7.37 25.18 -0.83
N ASP A 120 -7.02 26.05 0.12
CA ASP A 120 -6.00 27.10 -0.09
C ASP A 120 -4.58 26.53 0.05
N GLU A 121 -4.43 25.32 0.62
CA GLU A 121 -3.15 24.61 0.76
C GLU A 121 -3.17 23.23 0.06
N LYS A 122 -1.99 22.75 -0.32
CA LYS A 122 -1.84 21.43 -0.94
C LYS A 122 -2.22 20.33 0.05
N PRO A 123 -3.12 19.41 -0.30
CA PRO A 123 -3.51 18.35 0.61
C PRO A 123 -2.34 17.42 0.92
N GLY A 124 -2.11 17.17 2.21
CA GLY A 124 -1.25 16.08 2.65
C GLY A 124 -1.99 14.76 2.54
N VAL A 125 -1.36 13.75 1.96
CA VAL A 125 -1.94 12.40 1.85
C VAL A 125 -1.05 11.42 2.59
N THR A 126 -1.62 10.75 3.60
CA THR A 126 -0.92 9.69 4.35
C THR A 126 -1.70 8.38 4.20
N LEU A 127 -0.98 7.31 3.92
CA LEU A 127 -1.55 5.97 3.78
C LEU A 127 -1.25 5.15 5.04
N THR A 128 -2.28 4.54 5.61
CA THR A 128 -2.15 3.60 6.71
C THR A 128 -2.73 2.26 6.28
N THR A 129 -1.90 1.25 6.14
CA THR A 129 -2.34 -0.09 5.76
C THR A 129 -2.93 -0.80 6.98
N GLY A 130 -4.23 -1.13 6.92
CA GLY A 130 -4.89 -1.96 7.92
C GLY A 130 -4.63 -3.44 7.64
N SER A 131 -4.09 -4.18 8.61
CA SER A 131 -3.59 -5.55 8.44
C SER A 131 -4.65 -6.65 8.25
N GLN A 132 -5.96 -6.38 8.23
CA GLN A 132 -6.95 -7.44 8.40
C GLN A 132 -8.01 -7.63 7.31
N SER A 133 -8.10 -6.83 6.24
CA SER A 133 -9.23 -7.00 5.31
C SER A 133 -9.01 -6.57 3.86
N GLY A 134 -7.79 -6.51 3.35
CA GLY A 134 -7.56 -6.07 1.96
C GLY A 134 -7.95 -4.60 1.71
N THR A 135 -8.09 -3.81 2.78
CA THR A 135 -8.40 -2.38 2.72
C THR A 135 -7.27 -1.54 3.30
N THR A 136 -7.09 -0.36 2.72
CA THR A 136 -6.13 0.65 3.17
C THR A 136 -6.89 1.91 3.57
N ILE A 137 -6.48 2.53 4.67
CA ILE A 137 -7.01 3.81 5.11
C ILE A 137 -6.14 4.91 4.50
N ILE A 138 -6.76 5.79 3.74
CA ILE A 138 -6.14 7.00 3.22
C ILE A 138 -6.59 8.17 4.10
N ASN A 139 -5.63 8.83 4.72
CA ASN A 139 -5.88 10.06 5.46
C ASN A 139 -5.50 11.24 4.58
N ILE A 140 -6.48 12.10 4.31
CA ILE A 140 -6.31 13.35 3.56
C ILE A 140 -6.31 14.46 4.59
N THR A 141 -5.19 15.17 4.70
CA THR A 141 -5.01 16.28 5.62
C THR A 141 -5.23 17.59 4.85
N GLY A 142 -6.25 18.35 5.23
CA GLY A 142 -6.48 19.72 4.76
C GLY A 142 -6.54 20.65 5.97
N ASP A 143 -6.67 21.96 5.76
CA ASP A 143 -6.51 23.04 6.76
C ASP A 143 -7.27 22.86 8.08
N VAL A 144 -8.33 22.07 8.14
CA VAL A 144 -9.17 21.95 9.36
C VAL A 144 -9.62 20.51 9.65
N ASN A 145 -9.60 19.59 8.70
CA ASN A 145 -10.15 18.24 8.90
C ASN A 145 -9.29 17.15 8.27
N ILE A 146 -8.96 16.13 9.04
CA ILE A 146 -8.44 14.86 8.53
C ILE A 146 -9.63 14.02 8.06
N GLN A 147 -9.71 13.73 6.75
CA GLN A 147 -10.68 12.78 6.23
C GLN A 147 -10.01 11.42 6.07
N SER A 148 -10.53 10.41 6.77
CA SER A 148 -10.08 9.03 6.63
C SER A 148 -11.02 8.28 5.67
N ILE A 149 -10.48 7.72 4.62
CA ILE A 149 -11.23 6.98 3.61
C ILE A 149 -10.70 5.55 3.55
N GLN A 150 -11.59 4.58 3.68
CA GLN A 150 -11.25 3.17 3.42
C GLN A 150 -11.37 2.86 1.93
N VAL A 151 -10.31 2.32 1.35
CA VAL A 151 -10.26 1.94 -0.07
C VAL A 151 -9.68 0.53 -0.23
N PRO A 152 -9.92 -0.15 -1.35
CA PRO A 152 -9.17 -1.35 -1.69
C PRO A 152 -7.67 -1.09 -1.67
N THR A 153 -6.89 -2.01 -1.10
CA THR A 153 -5.43 -1.89 -1.04
C THR A 153 -4.81 -1.74 -2.42
N GLU A 154 -5.41 -2.37 -3.43
CA GLU A 154 -5.02 -2.29 -4.84
C GLU A 154 -5.14 -0.85 -5.36
N THR A 155 -6.26 -0.18 -5.07
CA THR A 155 -6.46 1.24 -5.43
C THR A 155 -5.42 2.14 -4.77
N ALA A 156 -5.12 1.92 -3.48
CA ALA A 156 -4.09 2.68 -2.77
C ALA A 156 -2.70 2.47 -3.40
N LYS A 157 -2.37 1.24 -3.80
CA LYS A 157 -1.11 0.93 -4.51
C LYS A 157 -1.01 1.60 -5.88
N LEU A 158 -2.12 1.78 -6.59
CA LEU A 158 -2.15 2.52 -7.86
C LEU A 158 -1.98 4.03 -7.63
N LEU A 159 -2.57 4.57 -6.57
CA LEU A 159 -2.52 5.99 -6.24
C LEU A 159 -1.09 6.51 -6.02
N VAL A 160 -0.23 5.69 -5.43
CA VAL A 160 1.17 6.05 -5.12
C VAL A 160 2.17 5.61 -6.19
N ASP A 161 1.72 4.95 -7.23
CA ASP A 161 2.59 4.49 -8.31
C ASP A 161 2.97 5.66 -9.23
N PRO A 162 4.27 5.97 -9.39
CA PRO A 162 4.70 7.14 -10.17
C PRO A 162 4.39 7.00 -11.67
N ASP A 163 4.38 5.79 -12.21
CA ASP A 163 4.05 5.55 -13.60
C ASP A 163 2.55 5.71 -13.83
N VAL A 164 1.72 5.26 -12.88
CA VAL A 164 0.27 5.53 -12.89
C VAL A 164 0.02 7.03 -12.81
N ALA A 165 0.67 7.76 -11.89
CA ALA A 165 0.52 9.20 -11.75
C ALA A 165 0.85 9.96 -13.03
N ARG A 166 1.93 9.57 -13.73
CA ARG A 166 2.31 10.15 -15.02
C ARG A 166 1.23 9.93 -16.09
N ASN A 167 0.69 8.72 -16.16
CA ASN A 167 -0.35 8.39 -17.15
C ASN A 167 -1.69 9.04 -16.81
N VAL A 168 -2.06 9.16 -15.54
CA VAL A 168 -3.24 9.94 -15.12
C VAL A 168 -3.15 11.38 -15.63
N LYS A 169 -1.99 12.04 -15.47
CA LYS A 169 -1.79 13.39 -16.00
C LYS A 169 -1.98 13.46 -17.52
N ALA A 170 -1.49 12.45 -18.25
CA ALA A 170 -1.67 12.38 -19.69
C ALA A 170 -3.14 12.19 -20.11
N VAL A 171 -3.93 11.41 -19.37
CA VAL A 171 -5.39 11.27 -19.57
C VAL A 171 -6.10 12.59 -19.34
N LEU A 172 -5.69 13.38 -18.36
CA LEU A 172 -6.31 14.65 -18.00
C LEU A 172 -5.80 15.83 -18.82
N LYS A 173 -4.67 15.69 -19.53
CA LYS A 173 -4.00 16.77 -20.27
C LYS A 173 -4.90 17.53 -21.27
N PRO A 174 -5.84 16.90 -21.99
CA PRO A 174 -6.76 17.64 -22.87
C PRO A 174 -7.53 18.76 -22.16
N LEU A 175 -7.82 18.61 -20.86
CA LEU A 175 -8.52 19.61 -20.05
C LEU A 175 -7.70 20.88 -19.76
N GLU A 176 -6.40 20.91 -20.09
CA GLU A 176 -5.61 22.15 -20.04
C GLU A 176 -5.97 23.11 -21.17
N ARG A 177 -6.48 22.60 -22.30
CA ARG A 177 -6.87 23.43 -23.45
C ARG A 177 -8.15 24.23 -23.18
N GLU A 178 -8.23 25.37 -23.77
CA GLU A 178 -9.43 26.21 -23.72
C GLU A 178 -10.60 25.51 -24.41
N GLY A 179 -11.79 25.60 -23.82
CA GLY A 179 -13.02 25.02 -24.36
C GLY A 179 -13.23 23.54 -23.98
N TYR A 180 -12.35 22.90 -23.23
CA TYR A 180 -12.60 21.62 -22.58
C TYR A 180 -12.99 21.86 -21.12
N GLU A 181 -14.09 21.26 -20.66
CA GLU A 181 -14.65 21.53 -19.33
C GLU A 181 -14.48 20.35 -18.36
N ASP A 182 -14.76 19.12 -18.82
CA ASP A 182 -14.63 17.93 -17.99
C ASP A 182 -14.31 16.66 -18.76
N ILE A 183 -13.90 15.63 -18.00
CA ILE A 183 -13.85 14.24 -18.41
C ILE A 183 -14.76 13.43 -17.51
N THR A 184 -15.62 12.61 -18.11
CA THR A 184 -16.52 11.71 -17.38
C THR A 184 -16.28 10.27 -17.81
N PHE A 185 -16.12 9.40 -16.83
CA PHE A 185 -16.13 7.94 -17.01
C PHE A 185 -17.53 7.42 -16.75
N LEU A 186 -18.09 6.63 -17.68
CA LEU A 186 -19.42 6.07 -17.56
C LEU A 186 -19.37 4.54 -17.64
N HIS A 187 -20.25 3.90 -16.90
CA HIS A 187 -20.50 2.47 -16.96
C HIS A 187 -22.01 2.25 -16.98
N ASP A 188 -22.50 1.48 -17.97
CA ASP A 188 -23.93 1.28 -18.22
C ASP A 188 -24.70 2.62 -18.28
N ASP A 189 -24.15 3.60 -19.02
CA ASP A 189 -24.67 4.96 -19.20
C ASP A 189 -24.79 5.80 -17.90
N GLN A 190 -24.27 5.29 -16.78
CA GLN A 190 -24.23 6.02 -15.53
C GLN A 190 -22.84 6.60 -15.28
N PRO A 191 -22.76 7.86 -14.83
CA PRO A 191 -21.48 8.47 -14.50
C PRO A 191 -20.87 7.80 -13.25
N VAL A 192 -19.65 7.29 -13.41
CA VAL A 192 -18.84 6.72 -12.31
C VAL A 192 -18.01 7.81 -11.65
N THR A 193 -17.28 8.55 -12.46
CA THR A 193 -16.42 9.65 -12.00
C THR A 193 -16.41 10.74 -13.05
N GLN A 194 -16.59 11.99 -12.64
CA GLN A 194 -16.44 13.18 -13.46
C GLN A 194 -15.38 14.08 -12.82
N ILE A 195 -14.43 14.55 -13.61
CA ILE A 195 -13.35 15.45 -13.18
C ILE A 195 -13.46 16.72 -14.03
N ASP A 196 -13.72 17.82 -13.36
CA ASP A 196 -13.79 19.14 -13.99
C ASP A 196 -12.38 19.68 -14.29
N ARG A 197 -12.32 20.69 -15.16
CA ARG A 197 -11.08 21.32 -15.63
C ARG A 197 -10.21 21.81 -14.46
N LYS A 198 -10.81 22.42 -13.45
CA LYS A 198 -10.06 22.94 -12.30
C LYS A 198 -9.38 21.84 -11.53
N THR A 199 -10.13 20.80 -11.18
CA THR A 199 -9.59 19.61 -10.48
C THR A 199 -8.52 18.92 -11.34
N ALA A 200 -8.72 18.81 -12.65
CA ALA A 200 -7.72 18.23 -13.54
C ALA A 200 -6.41 19.02 -13.54
N GLN A 201 -6.47 20.35 -13.60
CA GLN A 201 -5.30 21.22 -13.53
C GLN A 201 -4.54 21.06 -12.20
N GLU A 202 -5.26 20.93 -11.08
CA GLU A 202 -4.66 20.69 -9.78
C GLU A 202 -3.95 19.33 -9.73
N ILE A 203 -4.56 18.26 -10.27
CA ILE A 203 -3.94 16.93 -10.37
C ILE A 203 -2.69 16.95 -11.26
N ILE A 204 -2.75 17.64 -12.39
CA ILE A 204 -1.61 17.75 -13.33
C ILE A 204 -0.45 18.49 -12.68
N ALA A 205 -0.72 19.57 -11.96
CA ALA A 205 0.30 20.39 -11.30
C ALA A 205 0.87 19.74 -10.02
N ALA A 206 0.13 18.79 -9.42
CA ALA A 206 0.54 18.16 -8.17
C ALA A 206 1.78 17.25 -8.35
N PRO A 207 2.70 17.18 -7.36
CA PRO A 207 3.73 16.15 -7.34
C PRO A 207 3.06 14.77 -7.20
N PRO A 208 3.76 13.69 -7.59
CA PRO A 208 3.29 12.33 -7.30
C PRO A 208 3.03 12.16 -5.80
N ILE A 209 1.93 11.49 -5.46
CA ILE A 209 1.65 11.13 -4.07
C ILE A 209 2.67 10.07 -3.68
N THR A 210 3.55 10.42 -2.76
CA THR A 210 4.49 9.49 -2.16
C THR A 210 3.95 9.05 -0.82
N THR A 211 3.99 7.76 -0.54
CA THR A 211 3.78 7.29 0.82
C THR A 211 4.96 7.74 1.67
N GLU A 212 4.71 8.62 2.65
CA GLU A 212 5.45 8.50 3.89
C GLU A 212 4.88 7.25 4.58
N GLU A 213 5.32 6.07 4.13
CA GLU A 213 5.00 4.85 4.85
C GLU A 213 5.63 4.99 6.23
N ALA A 214 4.80 5.12 7.25
CA ALA A 214 5.24 4.76 8.59
C ALA A 214 5.86 3.37 8.44
N PRO A 215 7.14 3.19 8.82
CA PRO A 215 7.81 1.91 8.62
C PRO A 215 6.92 0.83 9.24
N SER A 216 6.50 -0.14 8.45
CA SER A 216 5.73 -1.27 8.95
C SER A 216 6.63 -2.04 9.92
N GLU A 217 6.08 -2.47 11.04
CA GLU A 217 6.82 -3.27 12.01
C GLU A 217 6.46 -4.73 11.80
N SER A 218 7.48 -5.56 11.59
CA SER A 218 7.31 -7.01 11.67
C SER A 218 7.60 -7.44 13.09
N VAL A 219 6.61 -8.04 13.73
CA VAL A 219 6.65 -8.50 15.10
C VAL A 219 6.63 -10.03 15.12
N SER A 220 7.66 -10.64 15.69
CA SER A 220 7.79 -12.10 15.81
C SER A 220 7.84 -12.50 17.27
N ASN A 221 6.94 -13.35 17.72
CA ASN A 221 6.98 -13.93 19.06
C ASN A 221 7.88 -15.16 19.05
N ILE A 222 8.89 -15.17 19.90
CA ILE A 222 9.93 -16.20 19.95
C ILE A 222 9.99 -16.76 21.38
N ARG A 223 10.05 -18.08 21.48
CA ARG A 223 10.51 -18.73 22.69
C ARG A 223 11.90 -19.29 22.44
N GLY A 224 12.85 -19.00 23.32
CA GLY A 224 14.22 -19.42 23.13
C GLY A 224 15.12 -19.20 24.34
N PHE A 225 16.36 -19.59 24.17
CA PHE A 225 17.39 -19.48 25.23
C PHE A 225 18.27 -18.27 24.95
N VAL A 226 18.41 -17.42 25.96
CA VAL A 226 19.33 -16.29 25.95
C VAL A 226 20.31 -16.40 27.13
N ARG A 227 21.55 -15.96 26.94
CA ARG A 227 22.54 -15.98 27.99
C ARG A 227 22.79 -14.55 28.48
N ILE A 228 22.81 -14.36 29.80
CA ILE A 228 23.11 -13.08 30.43
C ILE A 228 24.56 -12.69 30.11
N LYS A 229 24.75 -11.56 29.44
CA LYS A 229 26.07 -10.97 29.22
C LYS A 229 26.36 -9.89 30.27
N THR A 230 25.42 -8.97 30.45
CA THR A 230 25.54 -7.89 31.44
C THR A 230 24.17 -7.69 32.10
N PRO A 231 24.02 -8.09 33.38
CA PRO A 231 22.80 -7.85 34.14
C PRO A 231 22.72 -6.41 34.60
N GLN A 232 21.51 -5.94 34.85
CA GLN A 232 21.26 -4.65 35.50
C GLN A 232 20.85 -4.88 36.95
N TYR A 233 21.65 -4.35 37.86
CA TYR A 233 21.43 -4.52 39.30
C TYR A 233 20.50 -3.46 39.89
N GLU A 234 20.26 -2.37 39.16
CA GLU A 234 19.36 -1.27 39.58
C GLU A 234 18.59 -0.71 38.41
N GLY A 235 17.32 -0.34 38.65
CA GLY A 235 16.45 0.33 37.69
C GLY A 235 15.94 -0.54 36.54
N GLY A 236 15.26 0.06 35.60
CA GLY A 236 14.59 -0.58 34.43
C GLY A 236 15.40 -0.52 33.13
N ALA A 237 16.73 -0.48 33.20
CA ALA A 237 17.57 -0.42 32.01
C ALA A 237 17.52 -1.71 31.20
N ARG A 238 17.85 -1.62 29.90
CA ARG A 238 17.91 -2.78 29.00
C ARG A 238 19.03 -3.73 29.43
N TRP A 239 18.73 -5.03 29.35
CA TRP A 239 19.67 -6.09 29.63
C TRP A 239 20.46 -6.45 28.39
N SER A 240 21.79 -6.58 28.51
CA SER A 240 22.61 -7.12 27.43
C SER A 240 22.63 -8.65 27.53
N LEU A 241 22.05 -9.28 26.53
CA LEU A 241 21.89 -10.73 26.43
C LEU A 241 22.62 -11.27 25.20
N LEU A 242 22.95 -12.55 25.21
CA LEU A 242 23.49 -13.26 24.05
C LEU A 242 22.40 -14.18 23.50
N TYR A 243 21.95 -13.91 22.28
CA TYR A 243 20.97 -14.72 21.56
C TYR A 243 21.56 -15.20 20.23
N GLN A 244 21.55 -16.52 20.00
CA GLN A 244 22.12 -17.15 18.79
C GLN A 244 23.57 -16.67 18.48
N GLY A 245 24.38 -16.48 19.52
CA GLY A 245 25.77 -16.03 19.38
C GLY A 245 25.96 -14.52 19.15
N LYS A 246 24.90 -13.74 19.07
CA LYS A 246 24.93 -12.27 18.90
C LYS A 246 24.54 -11.58 20.22
N ALA A 247 25.24 -10.48 20.54
CA ALA A 247 24.83 -9.61 21.63
C ALA A 247 23.62 -8.78 21.22
N ILE A 248 22.57 -8.82 22.05
CA ILE A 248 21.34 -8.04 21.89
C ILE A 248 21.07 -7.25 23.16
N ASP A 249 20.43 -6.09 23.03
CA ASP A 249 19.93 -5.30 24.14
C ASP A 249 18.41 -5.48 24.19
N ALA A 250 17.93 -6.14 25.26
CA ALA A 250 16.52 -6.46 25.44
C ALA A 250 15.91 -5.68 26.59
N GLU A 251 14.68 -5.24 26.41
CA GLU A 251 13.84 -4.71 27.47
C GLU A 251 13.19 -5.87 28.21
N MET A 252 13.12 -5.78 29.54
CA MET A 252 12.46 -6.79 30.39
C MET A 252 11.11 -6.23 30.80
N ALA A 253 10.03 -6.74 30.22
CA ALA A 253 8.66 -6.27 30.41
C ALA A 253 7.76 -7.35 31.03
N ASP A 254 6.55 -6.99 31.41
CA ASP A 254 5.52 -7.88 31.92
C ASP A 254 6.03 -8.77 33.08
N LYS A 255 5.88 -10.10 32.96
CA LYS A 255 6.34 -11.05 33.96
C LYS A 255 7.87 -11.11 34.09
N ALA A 256 8.58 -10.74 33.00
CA ALA A 256 10.05 -10.66 33.07
C ALA A 256 10.53 -9.54 33.98
N ALA A 257 9.77 -8.43 34.07
CA ALA A 257 10.06 -7.36 35.02
C ALA A 257 9.95 -7.84 36.48
N CYS A 258 9.01 -8.73 36.79
CA CYS A 258 8.91 -9.35 38.13
C CYS A 258 10.14 -10.24 38.45
N TRP A 259 10.60 -10.98 37.43
CA TRP A 259 11.83 -11.80 37.60
C TRP A 259 13.06 -10.91 37.81
N VAL A 260 13.15 -9.75 37.11
CA VAL A 260 14.21 -8.76 37.34
C VAL A 260 14.17 -8.20 38.76
N ASP A 261 12.98 -7.89 39.28
CA ASP A 261 12.80 -7.42 40.65
C ASP A 261 13.31 -8.50 41.68
N ASP A 262 12.96 -9.76 41.45
CA ASP A 262 13.42 -10.86 42.27
C ASP A 262 14.95 -11.03 42.20
N PHE A 263 15.56 -10.83 41.03
CA PHE A 263 17.02 -10.86 40.89
C PHE A 263 17.68 -9.68 41.61
N GLN A 264 17.20 -8.46 41.47
CA GLN A 264 17.74 -7.25 42.08
C GLN A 264 17.64 -7.28 43.61
N HIS A 265 16.66 -7.99 44.17
CA HIS A 265 16.48 -8.20 45.59
C HIS A 265 17.11 -9.49 46.11
N ASN A 266 17.99 -10.16 45.33
CA ASN A 266 18.66 -11.43 45.67
C ASN A 266 17.71 -12.59 46.03
N ARG A 267 16.47 -12.56 45.52
CA ARG A 267 15.51 -13.67 45.65
C ARG A 267 15.77 -14.78 44.65
N VAL A 268 16.37 -14.43 43.49
CA VAL A 268 16.78 -15.36 42.44
C VAL A 268 18.26 -15.15 42.13
N ALA A 269 19.03 -16.26 42.11
CA ALA A 269 20.47 -16.22 41.81
C ALA A 269 20.66 -16.38 40.28
N ALA A 270 21.33 -15.44 39.65
CA ALA A 270 21.70 -15.50 38.23
C ALA A 270 23.16 -15.08 38.05
N PRO A 271 24.13 -15.98 38.34
CA PRO A 271 25.55 -15.68 38.16
C PRO A 271 25.87 -15.37 36.70
N PRO A 272 27.01 -14.73 36.41
CA PRO A 272 27.42 -14.42 35.03
C PRO A 272 27.35 -15.65 34.12
N ASN A 273 26.89 -15.47 32.89
CA ASN A 273 26.65 -16.53 31.89
C ASN A 273 25.47 -17.48 32.20
N THR A 274 24.59 -17.15 33.15
CA THR A 274 23.32 -17.87 33.31
C THR A 274 22.52 -17.83 32.02
N THR A 275 21.98 -19.00 31.63
CA THR A 275 21.07 -19.13 30.47
C THR A 275 19.63 -19.03 30.94
N LEU A 276 18.84 -18.16 30.31
CA LEU A 276 17.42 -17.98 30.58
C LEU A 276 16.60 -18.60 29.44
N ASP A 277 15.56 -19.38 29.78
CA ASP A 277 14.50 -19.77 28.87
C ASP A 277 13.46 -18.65 28.89
N VAL A 278 13.25 -17.98 27.76
CA VAL A 278 12.44 -16.76 27.69
C VAL A 278 11.42 -16.82 26.57
N SER A 279 10.28 -16.17 26.80
CA SER A 279 9.37 -15.71 25.75
C SER A 279 9.66 -14.25 25.48
N MET A 280 10.00 -13.92 24.23
CA MET A 280 10.36 -12.58 23.82
C MET A 280 9.74 -12.22 22.47
N THR A 281 9.62 -10.93 22.22
CA THR A 281 9.21 -10.36 20.93
C THR A 281 10.44 -9.75 20.26
N GLU A 282 10.64 -10.11 19.00
CA GLU A 282 11.57 -9.45 18.09
C GLU A 282 10.78 -8.52 17.18
N THR A 283 11.13 -7.25 17.13
CA THR A 283 10.50 -6.26 16.27
C THR A 283 11.54 -5.69 15.32
N VAL A 284 11.22 -5.69 14.04
CA VAL A 284 12.02 -5.06 12.99
C VAL A 284 11.17 -4.08 12.19
N LYS A 285 11.72 -2.91 11.90
CA LYS A 285 11.09 -1.97 10.98
C LYS A 285 11.40 -2.38 9.56
N LEU A 286 10.37 -2.40 8.72
CA LEU A 286 10.47 -2.73 7.30
C LEU A 286 10.25 -1.47 6.47
N ASN A 287 10.98 -1.34 5.35
CA ASN A 287 10.66 -0.32 4.35
C ASN A 287 9.48 -0.75 3.46
N ALA A 288 9.10 0.11 2.53
CA ALA A 288 8.05 -0.12 1.54
C ALA A 288 8.22 -1.41 0.72
N GLN A 289 9.46 -1.88 0.56
CA GLN A 289 9.79 -3.11 -0.17
C GLN A 289 9.79 -4.35 0.73
N GLY A 290 9.43 -4.21 2.01
CA GLY A 290 9.45 -5.29 2.99
C GLY A 290 10.86 -5.67 3.47
N LEU A 291 11.87 -4.83 3.20
CA LEU A 291 13.24 -5.05 3.67
C LEU A 291 13.43 -4.44 5.06
N ALA A 292 14.12 -5.18 5.92
CA ALA A 292 14.45 -4.73 7.27
C ALA A 292 15.31 -3.45 7.24
N ILE A 293 14.85 -2.42 7.95
CA ILE A 293 15.57 -1.15 8.14
C ILE A 293 15.85 -0.92 9.63
N GLY A 294 17.07 -0.51 9.94
CA GLY A 294 17.47 -0.22 11.31
C GLY A 294 17.86 -1.45 12.11
N LYS A 295 17.85 -1.30 13.44
CA LYS A 295 18.23 -2.36 14.38
C LYS A 295 17.01 -3.13 14.84
N LEU A 296 17.18 -4.44 15.05
CA LEU A 296 16.22 -5.30 15.74
C LEU A 296 16.03 -4.81 17.17
N SER A 297 14.79 -4.76 17.62
CA SER A 297 14.39 -4.45 18.99
C SER A 297 13.88 -5.72 19.65
N TYR A 298 14.27 -5.97 20.89
CA TYR A 298 13.90 -7.15 21.65
C TYR A 298 13.21 -6.77 22.94
N VAL A 299 12.09 -7.43 23.25
CA VAL A 299 11.35 -7.30 24.50
C VAL A 299 11.14 -8.70 25.07
N VAL A 300 11.66 -8.96 26.26
CA VAL A 300 11.43 -10.21 26.98
C VAL A 300 10.20 -10.04 27.87
N HIS A 301 9.18 -10.88 27.66
CA HIS A 301 7.89 -10.81 28.36
C HIS A 301 7.86 -11.76 29.58
N GLU A 302 8.52 -12.91 29.49
CA GLU A 302 8.50 -13.92 30.54
C GLU A 302 9.82 -14.68 30.58
N VAL A 303 10.32 -14.96 31.80
CA VAL A 303 11.43 -15.86 32.08
C VAL A 303 10.84 -17.12 32.66
N HIS A 304 10.92 -18.23 31.94
CA HIS A 304 10.38 -19.53 32.36
C HIS A 304 11.34 -20.32 33.22
N GLY A 305 12.64 -20.06 33.10
CA GLY A 305 13.65 -20.74 33.86
C GLY A 305 15.03 -20.10 33.71
N ALA A 306 15.89 -20.31 34.68
CA ALA A 306 17.27 -19.87 34.70
C ALA A 306 18.19 -21.04 35.02
N THR A 307 19.15 -21.32 34.13
CA THR A 307 20.15 -22.39 34.29
C THR A 307 21.54 -21.78 34.49
N PRO A 308 22.14 -21.89 35.65
CA PRO A 308 23.49 -21.38 35.87
C PRO A 308 24.52 -22.15 35.02
N PRO A 309 25.69 -21.55 34.72
CA PRO A 309 26.74 -22.22 33.99
C PRO A 309 27.26 -23.41 34.82
N PRO A 310 27.77 -24.48 34.17
CA PRO A 310 28.35 -25.60 34.86
C PRO A 310 29.52 -25.12 35.76
N THR A 311 29.52 -25.53 37.03
CA THR A 311 30.60 -25.22 37.97
C THR A 311 31.87 -25.88 37.47
N GLN A 312 32.91 -25.14 37.15
CA GLN A 312 34.22 -25.71 36.90
C GLN A 312 34.74 -26.26 38.23
N THR A 313 34.69 -27.57 38.37
CA THR A 313 35.46 -28.27 39.45
C THR A 313 36.93 -28.02 39.16
N GLY A 314 37.58 -27.21 40.02
CA GLY A 314 38.97 -26.90 39.90
C GLY A 314 39.79 -28.18 39.88
N PHE A 315 40.72 -28.28 38.95
CA PHE A 315 41.79 -29.30 39.06
C PHE A 315 42.58 -29.01 40.31
N SER A 316 42.46 -29.88 41.28
CA SER A 316 43.41 -29.93 42.39
C SER A 316 44.75 -30.45 41.85
N PHE A 317 45.76 -29.60 41.86
CA PHE A 317 47.14 -29.97 41.63
C PHE A 317 47.74 -30.55 42.90
#